data_ee920bee7d0b9e9d34abefc71fbfcf4b
#
_entry.id   ee920bee7d0b9e9d34abefc71fbfcf4b
#
_cell.length_a   1.000
_cell.length_b   1.000
_cell.length_c   1.000
_cell.angle_alpha   90.00
_cell.angle_beta   90.00
_cell.angle_gamma   90.00
#
_symmetry.space_group_name_H-M   'P 1'
#
loop_
_entity.id
_entity.type
_entity.pdbx_description
1 polymer ?
#
loop_
_entity_poly.entity_id
_entity_poly.type
_entity_poly.pdbx_seq_one_letter_code
_entity_poly.pdbx_strand_id
1 'polypeptide(L)'
;AMCRQGIPDYLITVRAPGECERVTHTPDEYPVDLWQKVASPVWMDINPSDTLQYMSAREHDDERHICPLQLEVIRRGVMLWTNPNDIVLSPFMGIGSEGYVSLEMGRKFVGVELKESYYKQAVANLAGAVTKTEDLFSTAAA
;
A
#
# COMPACT_ATOMS: atom_id res chain seq x y z
N ALA A 1 6.67 16.37 26.07
CA ALA A 1 5.26 16.13 25.80
C ALA A 1 5.03 14.63 25.88
N MET A 2 4.10 14.17 26.74
CA MET A 2 3.68 12.79 26.72
C MET A 2 2.92 12.55 25.43
N CYS A 3 3.46 11.71 24.53
CA CYS A 3 2.73 11.27 23.37
C CYS A 3 1.48 10.50 23.83
N ARG A 4 0.31 10.87 23.33
CA ARG A 4 -0.88 10.04 23.52
C ARG A 4 -0.60 8.67 22.90
N GLN A 5 -0.83 7.61 23.64
CA GLN A 5 -0.91 6.28 23.05
C GLN A 5 -2.02 6.33 21.98
N GLY A 6 -1.71 5.93 20.76
CA GLY A 6 -2.69 5.86 19.70
C GLY A 6 -3.83 4.89 20.07
N ILE A 7 -5.02 5.18 19.59
CA ILE A 7 -6.11 4.20 19.61
C ILE A 7 -5.78 3.15 18.54
N PRO A 8 -5.96 1.85 18.80
CA PRO A 8 -5.70 0.83 17.79
C PRO A 8 -6.63 1.01 16.59
N ASP A 9 -6.05 0.93 15.39
CA ASP A 9 -6.79 0.84 14.14
C ASP A 9 -7.11 -0.62 13.83
N TYR A 10 -8.18 -0.85 13.08
CA TYR A 10 -8.62 -2.19 12.73
C TYR A 10 -8.64 -2.35 11.20
N LEU A 11 -7.96 -3.38 10.71
CA LEU A 11 -8.08 -3.83 9.34
C LEU A 11 -9.17 -4.90 9.25
N ILE A 12 -10.26 -4.57 8.57
CA ILE A 12 -11.39 -5.47 8.41
C ILE A 12 -11.33 -6.09 7.01
N THR A 13 -11.19 -7.41 6.95
CA THR A 13 -11.19 -8.16 5.69
C THR A 13 -12.55 -8.79 5.47
N VAL A 14 -13.13 -8.55 4.29
CA VAL A 14 -14.41 -9.12 3.86
C VAL A 14 -14.20 -9.82 2.54
N ARG A 15 -14.79 -11.02 2.40
CA ARG A 15 -14.79 -11.74 1.14
C ARG A 15 -16.10 -11.51 0.39
N ALA A 16 -15.99 -11.04 -0.86
CA ALA A 16 -17.14 -11.00 -1.75
C ALA A 16 -17.59 -12.42 -2.13
N PRO A 17 -18.90 -12.66 -2.37
CA PRO A 17 -19.36 -13.94 -2.88
C PRO A 17 -18.83 -14.19 -4.29
N GLY A 18 -18.56 -15.45 -4.61
CA GLY A 18 -18.03 -15.89 -5.90
C GLY A 18 -16.76 -16.72 -5.76
N GLU A 19 -16.25 -17.19 -6.89
CA GLU A 19 -14.99 -17.90 -6.99
C GLU A 19 -13.87 -16.90 -7.32
N CYS A 20 -12.74 -17.02 -6.63
CA CYS A 20 -11.51 -16.30 -6.94
C CYS A 20 -10.33 -17.27 -6.83
N GLU A 21 -9.28 -16.98 -7.54
CA GLU A 21 -8.04 -17.72 -7.43
C GLU A 21 -7.53 -17.69 -5.99
N ARG A 22 -7.04 -18.83 -5.51
CA ARG A 22 -6.50 -18.91 -4.16
C ARG A 22 -5.18 -18.19 -4.11
N VAL A 23 -5.01 -17.32 -3.14
CA VAL A 23 -3.71 -16.71 -2.83
C VAL A 23 -2.77 -17.81 -2.33
N THR A 24 -1.59 -17.91 -2.92
CA THR A 24 -0.58 -18.89 -2.59
C THR A 24 0.67 -18.20 -2.05
N HIS A 25 1.22 -18.78 -0.97
CA HIS A 25 2.48 -18.31 -0.38
C HIS A 25 3.44 -19.49 -0.33
N THR A 26 4.62 -19.32 -0.88
CA THR A 26 5.67 -20.35 -0.85
C THR A 26 6.68 -20.04 0.26
N PRO A 27 7.27 -21.06 0.92
CA PRO A 27 8.28 -20.82 1.95
C PRO A 27 9.52 -20.07 1.46
N ASP A 28 9.83 -20.14 0.17
CA ASP A 28 10.96 -19.43 -0.44
C ASP A 28 10.69 -17.93 -0.56
N GLU A 29 9.44 -17.54 -0.88
CA GLU A 29 9.02 -16.15 -0.96
C GLU A 29 8.68 -15.56 0.41
N TYR A 30 8.13 -16.41 1.30
CA TYR A 30 7.67 -16.01 2.64
C TYR A 30 8.28 -16.93 3.70
N PRO A 31 9.52 -16.70 4.12
CA PRO A 31 10.13 -17.42 5.24
C PRO A 31 9.26 -17.37 6.50
N VAL A 32 9.38 -18.38 7.35
CA VAL A 32 8.50 -18.56 8.53
C VAL A 32 8.47 -17.33 9.44
N ASP A 33 9.60 -16.69 9.66
CA ASP A 33 9.73 -15.49 10.49
C ASP A 33 8.96 -14.30 9.89
N LEU A 34 9.08 -14.09 8.57
CA LEU A 34 8.31 -13.08 7.85
C LEU A 34 6.81 -13.39 7.91
N TRP A 35 6.44 -14.65 7.67
CA TRP A 35 5.05 -15.08 7.73
C TRP A 35 4.44 -14.85 9.11
N GLN A 36 5.12 -15.23 10.17
CA GLN A 36 4.67 -15.04 11.55
C GLN A 36 4.45 -13.55 11.87
N LYS A 37 5.31 -12.69 11.38
CA LYS A 37 5.21 -11.23 11.53
C LYS A 37 4.00 -10.66 10.78
N VAL A 38 3.84 -11.02 9.52
CA VAL A 38 2.81 -10.47 8.62
C VAL A 38 1.42 -11.04 8.94
N ALA A 39 1.32 -12.33 9.22
CA ALA A 39 0.07 -13.00 9.56
C ALA A 39 -0.35 -12.82 11.03
N SER A 40 0.41 -12.08 11.84
CA SER A 40 0.03 -11.75 13.21
C SER A 40 -1.29 -10.97 13.26
N PRO A 41 -2.19 -11.28 14.18
CA PRO A 41 -3.44 -10.53 14.35
C PRO A 41 -3.22 -9.11 14.90
N VAL A 42 -2.02 -8.82 15.41
CA VAL A 42 -1.64 -7.50 15.96
C VAL A 42 -0.28 -7.11 15.41
N TRP A 43 -0.21 -5.95 14.79
CA TRP A 43 1.04 -5.37 14.26
C TRP A 43 1.50 -4.22 15.16
N MET A 44 2.53 -4.47 15.97
CA MET A 44 3.10 -3.49 16.90
C MET A 44 4.31 -2.74 16.32
N ASP A 45 4.74 -3.10 15.13
CA ASP A 45 5.98 -2.67 14.49
C ASP A 45 5.75 -1.74 13.29
N ILE A 46 4.54 -1.25 13.10
CA ILE A 46 4.23 -0.29 12.04
C ILE A 46 4.85 1.07 12.35
N ASN A 47 5.70 1.56 11.45
CA ASN A 47 6.22 2.91 11.54
C ASN A 47 5.16 3.93 11.10
N PRO A 48 4.66 4.80 11.98
CA PRO A 48 3.61 5.77 11.64
C PRO A 48 4.06 6.82 10.62
N SER A 49 5.36 7.01 10.43
CA SER A 49 5.94 7.98 9.48
C SER A 49 6.24 7.39 8.11
N ASP A 50 6.07 6.08 7.91
CA ASP A 50 6.27 5.41 6.62
C ASP A 50 5.07 5.63 5.70
N THR A 51 4.96 6.81 5.14
CA THR A 51 3.87 7.25 4.27
C THR A 51 4.39 7.97 3.03
N LEU A 52 3.58 8.04 1.98
CA LEU A 52 3.90 8.91 0.84
C LEU A 52 3.86 10.39 1.25
N GLN A 53 4.69 11.20 0.57
CA GLN A 53 4.71 12.64 0.75
C GLN A 53 3.40 13.26 0.24
N TYR A 54 2.63 13.87 1.14
CA TYR A 54 1.32 14.46 0.86
C TYR A 54 1.31 15.98 0.76
N MET A 55 2.36 16.65 1.22
CA MET A 55 2.41 18.11 1.30
C MET A 55 2.25 18.79 -0.07
N SER A 56 2.76 18.17 -1.13
CA SER A 56 2.65 18.67 -2.50
C SER A 56 1.23 18.60 -3.10
N ALA A 57 0.33 17.82 -2.48
CA ALA A 57 -1.06 17.70 -2.90
C ALA A 57 -2.00 18.69 -2.19
N ARG A 58 -1.49 19.44 -1.20
CA ARG A 58 -2.28 20.43 -0.44
C ARG A 58 -2.49 21.68 -1.28
N GLU A 59 -3.74 22.13 -1.36
CA GLU A 59 -4.10 23.41 -1.97
C GLU A 59 -4.23 24.54 -0.95
N HIS A 60 -4.61 24.20 0.31
CA HIS A 60 -4.78 25.16 1.41
C HIS A 60 -4.25 24.59 2.73
N ASP A 61 -3.81 25.47 3.63
CA ASP A 61 -3.29 25.08 4.96
C ASP A 61 -4.33 24.40 5.87
N ASP A 62 -5.62 24.60 5.61
CA ASP A 62 -6.71 23.99 6.37
C ASP A 62 -7.04 22.55 5.95
N GLU A 63 -6.39 22.00 4.93
CA GLU A 63 -6.56 20.60 4.53
C GLU A 63 -5.86 19.64 5.51
N ARG A 64 -6.46 19.50 6.69
CA ARG A 64 -5.95 18.63 7.77
C ARG A 64 -6.26 17.15 7.58
N HIS A 65 -6.99 16.79 6.52
CA HIS A 65 -7.55 15.43 6.34
C HIS A 65 -6.70 14.51 5.49
N ILE A 66 -5.56 14.96 4.97
CA ILE A 66 -4.64 14.07 4.25
C ILE A 66 -3.84 13.29 5.29
N CYS A 67 -4.28 12.09 5.58
CA CYS A 67 -3.56 11.11 6.38
C CYS A 67 -3.30 9.88 5.50
N PRO A 68 -2.22 9.86 4.72
CA PRO A 68 -1.90 8.68 3.93
C PRO A 68 -1.69 7.48 4.85
N LEU A 69 -2.21 6.33 4.43
CA LEU A 69 -2.01 5.07 5.14
C LEU A 69 -0.52 4.67 5.08
N GLN A 70 -0.01 4.07 6.15
CA GLN A 70 1.36 3.59 6.21
C GLN A 70 1.61 2.52 5.14
N LEU A 71 2.70 2.65 4.41
CA LEU A 71 3.02 1.77 3.28
C LEU A 71 3.19 0.31 3.73
N GLU A 72 3.72 0.08 4.93
CA GLU A 72 3.88 -1.27 5.47
C GLU A 72 2.53 -1.95 5.75
N VAL A 73 1.51 -1.22 6.20
CA VAL A 73 0.15 -1.76 6.38
C VAL A 73 -0.41 -2.23 5.04
N ILE A 74 -0.26 -1.41 4.01
CA ILE A 74 -0.71 -1.74 2.65
C ILE A 74 0.07 -2.94 2.11
N ARG A 75 1.39 -2.96 2.29
CA ARG A 75 2.28 -4.04 1.84
C ARG A 75 1.84 -5.40 2.42
N ARG A 76 1.56 -5.45 3.73
CA ARG A 76 1.04 -6.66 4.38
C ARG A 76 -0.33 -7.07 3.83
N GLY A 77 -1.22 -6.12 3.60
CA GLY A 77 -2.52 -6.40 2.98
C GLY A 77 -2.38 -6.98 1.57
N VAL A 78 -1.58 -6.36 0.72
CA VAL A 78 -1.30 -6.85 -0.64
C VAL A 78 -0.66 -8.23 -0.60
N MET A 79 0.30 -8.46 0.28
CA MET A 79 0.97 -9.75 0.47
C MET A 79 -0.01 -10.85 0.89
N LEU A 80 -0.87 -10.59 1.88
CA LEU A 80 -1.77 -11.59 2.44
C LEU A 80 -2.92 -11.98 1.52
N TRP A 81 -3.40 -11.06 0.67
CA TRP A 81 -4.68 -11.25 -0.02
C TRP A 81 -4.61 -11.14 -1.54
N THR A 82 -3.42 -11.04 -2.14
CA THR A 82 -3.27 -10.99 -3.60
C THR A 82 -2.12 -11.85 -4.11
N ASN A 83 -2.26 -12.35 -5.34
CA ASN A 83 -1.16 -12.97 -6.10
C ASN A 83 -0.44 -11.91 -6.97
N PRO A 84 0.79 -12.20 -7.45
CA PRO A 84 1.42 -11.40 -8.52
C PRO A 84 0.49 -11.26 -9.73
N ASN A 85 0.47 -10.08 -10.34
CA ASN A 85 -0.40 -9.68 -11.46
C ASN A 85 -1.89 -9.52 -11.14
N ASP A 86 -2.34 -9.76 -9.91
CA ASP A 86 -3.72 -9.43 -9.49
C ASP A 86 -3.99 -7.93 -9.61
N ILE A 87 -5.28 -7.58 -9.72
CA ILE A 87 -5.73 -6.20 -9.77
C ILE A 87 -6.15 -5.76 -8.37
N VAL A 88 -5.50 -4.73 -7.86
CA VAL A 88 -5.90 -4.02 -6.65
C VAL A 88 -6.74 -2.81 -7.04
N LEU A 89 -7.93 -2.68 -6.47
CA LEU A 89 -8.83 -1.55 -6.68
C LEU A 89 -8.91 -0.69 -5.42
N SER A 90 -8.64 0.60 -5.53
CA SER A 90 -8.95 1.60 -4.50
C SER A 90 -10.01 2.58 -4.99
N PRO A 91 -11.23 2.56 -4.44
CA PRO A 91 -12.27 3.52 -4.81
C PRO A 91 -12.05 4.92 -4.21
N PHE A 92 -11.08 5.07 -3.31
CA PHE A 92 -10.72 6.32 -2.63
C PHE A 92 -9.19 6.43 -2.57
N MET A 93 -8.53 6.48 -3.75
CA MET A 93 -7.09 6.29 -3.81
C MET A 93 -6.27 7.44 -3.21
N GLY A 94 -6.85 8.62 -2.99
CA GLY A 94 -6.14 9.78 -2.46
C GLY A 94 -4.89 10.11 -3.28
N ILE A 95 -3.72 10.14 -2.64
CA ILE A 95 -2.42 10.32 -3.31
C ILE A 95 -1.80 9.02 -3.83
N GLY A 96 -2.53 7.91 -3.83
CA GLY A 96 -2.15 6.66 -4.49
C GLY A 96 -1.28 5.71 -3.67
N SER A 97 -1.35 5.71 -2.35
CA SER A 97 -0.52 4.85 -1.49
C SER A 97 -0.71 3.36 -1.78
N GLU A 98 -1.96 2.91 -1.94
CA GLU A 98 -2.29 1.52 -2.29
C GLU A 98 -1.75 1.15 -3.67
N GLY A 99 -1.88 2.07 -4.63
CA GLY A 99 -1.36 1.86 -5.97
C GLY A 99 0.16 1.78 -6.02
N TYR A 100 0.83 2.68 -5.30
CA TYR A 100 2.29 2.70 -5.20
C TYR A 100 2.82 1.34 -4.72
N VAL A 101 2.31 0.84 -3.59
CA VAL A 101 2.74 -0.45 -3.03
C VAL A 101 2.35 -1.61 -3.94
N SER A 102 1.15 -1.58 -4.53
CA SER A 102 0.69 -2.63 -5.44
C SER A 102 1.63 -2.78 -6.64
N LEU A 103 2.03 -1.67 -7.25
CA LEU A 103 2.97 -1.66 -8.38
C LEU A 103 4.38 -2.11 -7.95
N GLU A 104 4.90 -1.63 -6.82
CA GLU A 104 6.19 -2.11 -6.28
C GLU A 104 6.21 -3.63 -6.07
N MET A 105 5.06 -4.23 -5.74
CA MET A 105 4.94 -5.66 -5.49
C MET A 105 4.50 -6.48 -6.73
N GLY A 106 4.49 -5.89 -7.92
CA GLY A 106 4.14 -6.57 -9.17
C GLY A 106 2.65 -6.87 -9.33
N ARG A 107 1.77 -6.11 -8.68
CA ARG A 107 0.32 -6.13 -8.89
C ARG A 107 -0.08 -5.05 -9.88
N LYS A 108 -1.28 -5.17 -10.45
CA LYS A 108 -1.91 -4.11 -11.24
C LYS A 108 -2.76 -3.25 -10.32
N PHE A 109 -2.97 -2.00 -10.70
CA PHE A 109 -3.74 -1.07 -9.88
C PHE A 109 -4.80 -0.33 -10.68
N VAL A 110 -5.96 -0.17 -10.08
CA VAL A 110 -7.04 0.72 -10.55
C VAL A 110 -7.46 1.59 -9.38
N GLY A 111 -7.44 2.91 -9.56
CA GLY A 111 -7.78 3.86 -8.51
C GLY A 111 -8.79 4.89 -8.98
N VAL A 112 -9.63 5.35 -8.05
CA VAL A 112 -10.59 6.43 -8.28
C VAL A 112 -10.31 7.54 -7.26
N GLU A 113 -10.21 8.78 -7.74
CA GLU A 113 -10.05 9.97 -6.91
C GLU A 113 -10.80 11.14 -7.55
N LEU A 114 -11.59 11.84 -6.75
CA LEU A 114 -12.41 12.96 -7.23
C LEU A 114 -11.66 14.29 -7.18
N LYS A 115 -10.72 14.45 -6.23
CA LYS A 115 -9.98 15.68 -6.09
C LYS A 115 -8.81 15.73 -7.07
N GLU A 116 -8.82 16.69 -7.98
CA GLU A 116 -7.84 16.80 -9.07
C GLU A 116 -6.39 16.91 -8.57
N SER A 117 -6.13 17.67 -7.50
CA SER A 117 -4.78 17.80 -6.93
C SER A 117 -4.27 16.47 -6.38
N TYR A 118 -5.13 15.67 -5.73
CA TYR A 118 -4.76 14.36 -5.22
C TYR A 118 -4.55 13.37 -6.35
N TYR A 119 -5.42 13.40 -7.36
CA TYR A 119 -5.26 12.58 -8.56
C TYR A 119 -3.92 12.86 -9.28
N LYS A 120 -3.56 14.12 -9.50
CA LYS A 120 -2.28 14.48 -10.10
C LYS A 120 -1.09 13.98 -9.27
N GLN A 121 -1.15 14.12 -7.95
CA GLN A 121 -0.13 13.59 -7.06
C GLN A 121 -0.06 12.06 -7.12
N ALA A 122 -1.21 11.38 -7.15
CA ALA A 122 -1.26 9.93 -7.29
C ALA A 122 -0.58 9.47 -8.57
N VAL A 123 -0.90 10.09 -9.71
CA VAL A 123 -0.26 9.75 -11.00
C VAL A 123 1.27 9.90 -10.92
N ALA A 124 1.77 10.96 -10.31
CA ALA A 124 3.22 11.15 -10.13
C ALA A 124 3.84 10.07 -9.22
N ASN A 125 3.17 9.72 -8.11
CA ASN A 125 3.63 8.68 -7.20
C ASN A 125 3.65 7.30 -7.89
N LEU A 126 2.62 6.96 -8.64
CA LEU A 126 2.51 5.70 -9.37
C LEU A 126 3.58 5.58 -10.46
N ALA A 127 3.85 6.65 -11.20
CA ALA A 127 4.93 6.69 -12.18
C ALA A 127 6.30 6.44 -11.53
N GLY A 128 6.55 7.04 -10.36
CA GLY A 128 7.76 6.80 -9.57
C GLY A 128 7.92 5.35 -9.12
N ALA A 129 6.83 4.66 -8.77
CA ALA A 129 6.87 3.24 -8.38
C ALA A 129 7.28 2.35 -9.57
N VAL A 130 6.75 2.61 -10.76
CA VAL A 130 7.08 1.85 -11.99
C VAL A 130 8.56 2.00 -12.35
N THR A 131 9.07 3.23 -12.39
CA THR A 131 10.48 3.50 -12.72
C THR A 131 11.42 2.81 -11.75
N LYS A 132 11.14 2.86 -10.45
CA LYS A 132 11.94 2.20 -9.42
C LYS A 132 11.97 0.67 -9.60
N THR A 133 10.88 0.08 -10.02
CA THR A 133 10.80 -1.35 -10.29
C THR A 133 11.63 -1.73 -11.52
N GLU A 134 11.53 -0.97 -12.59
CA GLU A 134 12.33 -1.18 -13.83
C GLU A 134 13.84 -1.08 -13.57
N ASP A 135 14.28 -0.10 -12.77
CA ASP A 135 15.70 0.07 -12.41
C ASP A 135 16.23 -1.11 -11.59
N LEU A 136 15.42 -1.67 -10.69
CA LEU A 136 15.79 -2.86 -9.90
C LEU A 136 15.98 -4.10 -10.80
N PHE A 137 15.15 -4.28 -11.81
CA PHE A 137 15.27 -5.39 -12.75
C PHE A 137 16.41 -5.20 -13.75
N SER A 138 16.71 -3.97 -14.15
CA SER A 138 17.83 -3.66 -15.04
C SER A 138 19.19 -3.93 -14.38
N THR A 139 19.31 -3.66 -13.08
CA THR A 139 20.55 -3.89 -12.29
C THR A 139 20.78 -5.36 -11.94
N ALA A 140 19.72 -6.19 -11.88
CA ALA A 140 19.82 -7.62 -11.62
C ALA A 140 20.19 -8.45 -12.86
N ALA A 141 20.13 -7.86 -14.05
CA ALA A 141 20.43 -8.51 -15.33
C ALA A 141 21.85 -8.21 -15.86
N ALA A 142 22.65 -7.45 -15.13
CA ALA A 142 24.05 -7.09 -15.43
C ALA A 142 25.01 -7.82 -14.49
#